data_d38b9d2a2f396385b14d2690e0b082a3
#
_entry.id   d38b9d2a2f396385b14d2690e0b082a3
#
_cell.length_a   1.000
_cell.length_b   1.000
_cell.length_c   1.000
_cell.angle_alpha   90.00
_cell.angle_beta   90.00
_cell.angle_gamma   90.00
#
_symmetry.space_group_name_H-M   'P 1'
#
loop_
_entity.id
_entity.type
_entity.pdbx_description
1 polymer ?
#
loop_
_entity_poly.entity_id
_entity_poly.type
_entity_poly.pdbx_seq_one_letter_code
_entity_poly.pdbx_strand_id
1 'polypeptide(L)'
;GPLRVCFAHLGDVRQKGADLYARLAEAFVDKWPEAAIFYGIGVPASPVVVPIKPMAQAALDAFYAAEVDVYVSLERLGEGNGWPLGAEAMLAGCVLVTTDVAGMNKRNGYDFGEHVSIVELDDGRESFADIDAVLATLHGYATDRGRLATHGRRAQDDAYALWGADAMLEPIWRHLESCVFPEAPMGPSCSAGGND
;
A
#
# COMPACT_ATOMS: atom_id res chain seq x y z
N GLY A 1 -13.66 -1.97 19.12
CA GLY A 1 -13.23 -0.57 19.13
C GLY A 1 -13.43 0.08 17.76
N PRO A 2 -13.27 1.39 17.64
CA PRO A 2 -13.37 2.10 16.35
C PRO A 2 -12.32 1.60 15.35
N LEU A 3 -12.59 1.80 14.05
CA LEU A 3 -11.62 1.55 12.99
C LEU A 3 -10.49 2.58 13.09
N ARG A 4 -9.24 2.16 13.00
CA ARG A 4 -8.07 3.04 13.10
C ARG A 4 -7.49 3.24 11.71
N VAL A 5 -7.67 4.43 11.17
CA VAL A 5 -7.29 4.80 9.79
C VAL A 5 -6.11 5.75 9.83
N CYS A 6 -5.08 5.52 9.02
CA CYS A 6 -3.90 6.38 8.96
C CYS A 6 -3.60 6.81 7.54
N PHE A 7 -3.09 8.02 7.44
CA PHE A 7 -2.44 8.58 6.26
C PHE A 7 -1.11 9.21 6.70
N ALA A 8 -0.08 8.98 5.92
CA ALA A 8 1.22 9.59 6.15
C ALA A 8 1.81 10.10 4.85
N HIS A 9 2.39 11.30 4.89
CA HIS A 9 3.16 11.82 3.78
C HIS A 9 4.27 12.77 4.25
N LEU A 10 5.30 12.88 3.43
CA LEU A 10 6.34 13.88 3.54
C LEU A 10 6.41 14.59 2.18
N GLY A 11 6.11 15.89 2.12
CA GLY A 11 6.17 16.67 0.87
C GLY A 11 4.96 17.53 0.58
N ASP A 12 4.57 17.64 -0.68
CA ASP A 12 3.45 18.49 -1.11
C ASP A 12 2.11 17.90 -0.69
N VAL A 13 1.37 18.65 0.13
CA VAL A 13 0.09 18.27 0.72
C VAL A 13 -0.95 17.90 -0.33
N ARG A 14 -1.04 18.71 -1.41
CA ARG A 14 -2.06 18.52 -2.45
C ARG A 14 -1.71 17.33 -3.36
N GLN A 15 -0.45 17.25 -3.78
CA GLN A 15 0.02 16.18 -4.64
C GLN A 15 -0.16 14.81 -3.99
N LYS A 16 0.13 14.72 -2.70
CA LYS A 16 0.01 13.48 -1.92
C LYS A 16 -1.42 13.19 -1.45
N GLY A 17 -2.37 14.11 -1.64
CA GLY A 17 -3.77 13.90 -1.30
C GLY A 17 -4.10 14.07 0.19
N ALA A 18 -3.25 14.76 0.96
CA ALA A 18 -3.49 14.97 2.38
C ALA A 18 -4.74 15.82 2.66
N ASP A 19 -5.05 16.77 1.77
CA ASP A 19 -6.29 17.54 1.80
C ASP A 19 -7.53 16.68 1.50
N LEU A 20 -7.41 15.71 0.60
CA LEU A 20 -8.48 14.75 0.31
C LEU A 20 -8.71 13.83 1.52
N TYR A 21 -7.64 13.38 2.17
CA TYR A 21 -7.75 12.58 3.38
C TYR A 21 -8.46 13.32 4.53
N ALA A 22 -8.13 14.59 4.76
CA ALA A 22 -8.81 15.40 5.76
C ALA A 22 -10.32 15.51 5.47
N ARG A 23 -10.70 15.78 4.21
CA ARG A 23 -12.12 15.83 3.79
C ARG A 23 -12.81 14.47 3.90
N LEU A 24 -12.12 13.38 3.57
CA LEU A 24 -12.63 12.02 3.75
C LEU A 24 -12.94 11.73 5.22
N ALA A 25 -12.02 12.09 6.11
CA ALA A 25 -12.19 11.90 7.55
C ALA A 25 -13.41 12.69 8.09
N GLU A 26 -13.54 13.96 7.68
CA GLU A 26 -14.69 14.81 8.06
C GLU A 26 -16.01 14.20 7.56
N ALA A 27 -16.08 13.81 6.29
CA ALA A 27 -17.28 13.21 5.72
C ALA A 27 -17.62 11.85 6.38
N PHE A 28 -16.62 11.07 6.78
CA PHE A 28 -16.84 9.80 7.48
C PHE A 28 -17.41 10.03 8.89
N VAL A 29 -16.80 10.92 9.66
CA VAL A 29 -17.23 11.20 11.05
C VAL A 29 -18.62 11.84 11.07
N ASP A 30 -18.95 12.67 10.07
CA ASP A 30 -20.30 13.25 9.93
C ASP A 30 -21.37 12.18 9.72
N LYS A 31 -21.07 11.16 8.90
CA LYS A 31 -22.01 10.04 8.63
C LYS A 31 -22.05 9.00 9.77
N TRP A 32 -20.91 8.68 10.37
CA TRP A 32 -20.75 7.60 11.35
C TRP A 32 -19.85 8.05 12.52
N PRO A 33 -20.37 8.86 13.43
CA PRO A 33 -19.64 9.30 14.61
C PRO A 33 -19.10 8.09 15.40
N GLU A 34 -17.89 8.20 15.90
CA GLU A 34 -17.23 7.18 16.72
C GLU A 34 -16.90 5.83 16.03
N ALA A 35 -17.27 5.65 14.76
CA ALA A 35 -16.98 4.41 14.03
C ALA A 35 -15.50 4.29 13.63
N ALA A 36 -14.77 5.40 13.56
CA ALA A 36 -13.34 5.41 13.25
C ALA A 36 -12.56 6.50 13.98
N ILE A 37 -11.25 6.29 14.11
CA ILE A 37 -10.25 7.29 14.50
C ILE A 37 -9.33 7.49 13.30
N PHE A 38 -9.12 8.74 12.91
CA PHE A 38 -8.26 9.11 11.80
C PHE A 38 -6.96 9.71 12.31
N TYR A 39 -5.83 9.11 11.95
CA TYR A 39 -4.48 9.58 12.25
C TYR A 39 -3.85 10.22 11.02
N GLY A 40 -3.13 11.31 11.19
CA GLY A 40 -2.50 12.03 10.08
C GLY A 40 -1.06 12.44 10.37
N ILE A 41 -0.12 11.99 9.53
CA ILE A 41 1.26 12.49 9.51
C ILE A 41 1.39 13.43 8.31
N GLY A 42 1.71 14.71 8.54
CA GLY A 42 1.79 15.71 7.46
C GLY A 42 0.44 16.16 6.90
N VAL A 43 -0.67 15.84 7.55
CA VAL A 43 -2.02 16.26 7.14
C VAL A 43 -2.32 17.68 7.62
N PRO A 44 -3.04 18.51 6.84
CA PRO A 44 -3.53 19.80 7.31
C PRO A 44 -4.37 19.66 8.58
N ALA A 45 -4.41 20.70 9.38
CA ALA A 45 -5.22 20.72 10.59
C ALA A 45 -6.70 20.45 10.26
N SER A 46 -7.27 19.46 10.91
CA SER A 46 -8.68 19.06 10.80
C SER A 46 -9.20 18.75 12.21
N PRO A 47 -10.46 19.08 12.53
CA PRO A 47 -11.02 18.81 13.84
C PRO A 47 -11.19 17.31 14.14
N VAL A 48 -11.17 16.47 13.12
CA VAL A 48 -11.44 15.02 13.24
C VAL A 48 -10.21 14.16 12.99
N VAL A 49 -9.08 14.75 12.57
CA VAL A 49 -7.82 14.01 12.36
C VAL A 49 -6.89 14.23 13.53
N VAL A 50 -6.48 13.16 14.17
CA VAL A 50 -5.47 13.19 15.25
C VAL A 50 -4.09 13.39 14.62
N PRO A 51 -3.43 14.53 14.85
CA PRO A 51 -2.13 14.80 14.27
C PRO A 51 -1.05 13.94 14.93
N ILE A 52 -0.29 13.22 14.12
CA ILE A 52 0.85 12.42 14.56
C ILE A 52 2.14 13.12 14.07
N LYS A 53 3.10 13.29 14.97
CA LYS A 53 4.40 13.86 14.62
C LYS A 53 5.20 12.85 13.79
N PRO A 54 5.99 13.33 12.82
CA PRO A 54 6.96 12.48 12.14
C PRO A 54 7.88 11.77 13.16
N MET A 55 8.16 10.51 12.90
CA MET A 55 8.95 9.66 13.80
C MET A 55 9.99 8.87 13.02
N ALA A 56 10.94 8.25 13.72
CA ALA A 56 11.92 7.35 13.10
C ALA A 56 11.25 6.08 12.58
N GLN A 57 11.83 5.44 11.56
CA GLN A 57 11.26 4.28 10.88
C GLN A 57 10.78 3.18 11.85
N ALA A 58 11.64 2.74 12.78
CA ALA A 58 11.24 1.68 13.72
C ALA A 58 10.05 2.06 14.62
N ALA A 59 9.87 3.35 14.93
CA ALA A 59 8.70 3.82 15.67
C ALA A 59 7.45 3.88 14.77
N LEU A 60 7.62 4.19 13.49
CA LEU A 60 6.54 4.20 12.50
C LEU A 60 6.03 2.78 12.24
N ASP A 61 6.93 1.80 12.09
CA ASP A 61 6.58 0.39 11.92
C ASP A 61 5.80 -0.13 13.15
N ALA A 62 6.28 0.19 14.35
CA ALA A 62 5.59 -0.16 15.59
C ALA A 62 4.21 0.51 15.71
N PHE A 63 4.09 1.77 15.28
CA PHE A 63 2.83 2.50 15.25
C PHE A 63 1.84 1.85 14.26
N TYR A 64 2.27 1.51 13.05
CA TYR A 64 1.42 0.81 12.09
C TYR A 64 0.93 -0.53 12.66
N ALA A 65 1.82 -1.34 13.20
CA ALA A 65 1.46 -2.65 13.74
C ALA A 65 0.51 -2.59 14.95
N ALA A 66 0.63 -1.57 15.81
CA ALA A 66 -0.13 -1.49 17.04
C ALA A 66 -1.40 -0.65 16.94
N GLU A 67 -1.36 0.43 16.14
CA GLU A 67 -2.36 1.50 16.19
C GLU A 67 -3.11 1.73 14.87
N VAL A 68 -2.78 1.01 13.79
CA VAL A 68 -3.40 1.24 12.48
C VAL A 68 -4.04 -0.03 11.95
N ASP A 69 -5.27 0.06 11.52
CA ASP A 69 -6.02 -1.02 10.86
C ASP A 69 -6.02 -0.84 9.32
N VAL A 70 -6.15 0.40 8.85
CA VAL A 70 -6.23 0.75 7.43
C VAL A 70 -5.27 1.90 7.13
N TYR A 71 -4.43 1.73 6.14
CA TYR A 71 -3.62 2.80 5.57
C TYR A 71 -4.28 3.33 4.29
N VAL A 72 -4.40 4.65 4.19
CA VAL A 72 -5.02 5.32 3.05
C VAL A 72 -3.97 6.14 2.31
N SER A 73 -3.83 5.96 1.00
CA SER A 73 -2.93 6.72 0.13
C SER A 73 -3.70 7.28 -1.05
N LEU A 74 -3.82 8.60 -1.12
CA LEU A 74 -4.69 9.30 -2.08
C LEU A 74 -3.90 10.22 -3.02
N GLU A 75 -2.80 9.73 -3.55
CA GLU A 75 -1.95 10.49 -4.45
C GLU A 75 -2.67 10.87 -5.74
N ARG A 76 -2.44 12.13 -6.20
CA ARG A 76 -3.03 12.67 -7.42
C ARG A 76 -2.14 12.54 -8.65
N LEU A 77 -0.84 12.54 -8.49
CA LEU A 77 0.11 12.56 -9.60
C LEU A 77 1.10 11.41 -9.55
N GLY A 78 1.35 10.85 -10.73
CA GLY A 78 2.03 9.61 -11.01
C GLY A 78 3.55 9.59 -10.83
N GLU A 79 4.09 10.29 -9.87
CA GLU A 79 5.52 10.13 -9.56
C GLU A 79 5.82 8.93 -8.66
N GLY A 80 4.79 8.13 -8.33
CA GLY A 80 4.96 6.80 -7.78
C GLY A 80 5.56 6.69 -6.39
N ASN A 81 5.61 7.76 -5.62
CA ASN A 81 6.33 7.80 -4.35
C ASN A 81 5.49 7.49 -3.10
N GLY A 82 4.18 7.22 -3.22
CA GLY A 82 3.35 6.82 -2.09
C GLY A 82 3.51 5.36 -1.68
N TRP A 83 4.04 4.55 -2.57
CA TRP A 83 4.17 3.11 -2.37
C TRP A 83 5.08 2.67 -1.23
N PRO A 84 6.24 3.31 -0.93
CA PRO A 84 7.03 2.88 0.21
C PRO A 84 6.23 2.87 1.52
N LEU A 85 5.49 3.94 1.81
CA LEU A 85 4.67 4.02 3.03
C LEU A 85 3.49 3.05 3.01
N GLY A 86 2.86 2.84 1.85
CA GLY A 86 1.82 1.82 1.68
C GLY A 86 2.35 0.40 1.87
N ALA A 87 3.52 0.09 1.30
CA ALA A 87 4.19 -1.20 1.48
C ALA A 87 4.57 -1.44 2.94
N GLU A 88 5.14 -0.46 3.63
CA GLU A 88 5.47 -0.53 5.04
C GLU A 88 4.22 -0.79 5.91
N ALA A 89 3.12 -0.09 5.63
CA ALA A 89 1.86 -0.32 6.31
C ALA A 89 1.31 -1.74 6.05
N MET A 90 1.36 -2.24 4.81
CA MET A 90 0.97 -3.61 4.47
C MET A 90 1.87 -4.64 5.18
N LEU A 91 3.18 -4.44 5.21
CA LEU A 91 4.12 -5.30 5.96
C LEU A 91 3.77 -5.36 7.46
N ALA A 92 3.25 -4.26 8.02
CA ALA A 92 2.74 -4.21 9.39
C ALA A 92 1.34 -4.84 9.57
N GLY A 93 0.70 -5.31 8.51
CA GLY A 93 -0.62 -5.97 8.53
C GLY A 93 -1.80 -5.02 8.35
N CYS A 94 -1.57 -3.77 7.96
CA CYS A 94 -2.64 -2.84 7.62
C CYS A 94 -3.29 -3.19 6.27
N VAL A 95 -4.60 -2.98 6.15
CA VAL A 95 -5.26 -2.97 4.84
C VAL A 95 -4.89 -1.69 4.10
N LEU A 96 -4.67 -1.78 2.78
CA LEU A 96 -4.36 -0.63 1.94
C LEU A 96 -5.61 -0.18 1.16
N VAL A 97 -5.90 1.11 1.23
CA VAL A 97 -6.81 1.83 0.33
C VAL A 97 -5.98 2.87 -0.42
N THR A 98 -5.90 2.76 -1.75
CA THR A 98 -4.99 3.60 -2.53
C THR A 98 -5.60 4.02 -3.86
N THR A 99 -5.06 5.08 -4.44
CA THR A 99 -5.34 5.47 -5.83
C THR A 99 -4.41 4.70 -6.77
N ASP A 100 -4.91 4.31 -7.94
CA ASP A 100 -4.07 3.72 -8.99
C ASP A 100 -3.44 4.83 -9.84
N VAL A 101 -2.43 5.47 -9.27
CA VAL A 101 -1.76 6.57 -9.94
C VAL A 101 -1.04 6.07 -11.19
N ALA A 102 -1.50 6.53 -12.36
CA ALA A 102 -0.94 6.20 -13.66
C ALA A 102 -0.89 4.69 -14.00
N GLY A 103 -1.78 3.90 -13.43
CA GLY A 103 -1.83 2.45 -13.67
C GLY A 103 -0.62 1.72 -13.12
N MET A 104 -0.03 2.20 -12.03
CA MET A 104 1.18 1.62 -11.44
C MET A 104 1.03 0.16 -11.06
N ASN A 105 -0.15 -0.24 -10.58
CA ASN A 105 -0.41 -1.64 -10.24
C ASN A 105 -0.22 -2.55 -11.45
N LYS A 106 -0.82 -2.18 -12.59
CA LYS A 106 -0.67 -2.93 -13.84
C LYS A 106 0.74 -2.87 -14.41
N ARG A 107 1.41 -1.72 -14.33
CA ARG A 107 2.78 -1.55 -14.85
C ARG A 107 3.81 -2.36 -14.08
N ASN A 108 3.63 -2.47 -12.77
CA ASN A 108 4.55 -3.23 -11.91
C ASN A 108 4.14 -4.71 -11.77
N GLY A 109 3.08 -5.14 -12.45
CA GLY A 109 2.58 -6.51 -12.36
C GLY A 109 1.97 -6.85 -11.01
N TYR A 110 1.58 -5.85 -10.22
CA TYR A 110 0.88 -6.08 -8.96
C TYR A 110 -0.57 -6.42 -9.24
N ASP A 111 -0.96 -7.64 -8.96
CA ASP A 111 -2.34 -8.11 -9.03
C ASP A 111 -2.86 -8.27 -7.60
N PHE A 112 -3.21 -7.15 -6.99
CA PHE A 112 -3.83 -7.16 -5.68
C PHE A 112 -5.30 -7.63 -5.81
N GLY A 113 -5.68 -8.59 -4.99
CA GLY A 113 -7.05 -9.00 -4.85
C GLY A 113 -7.93 -7.97 -4.12
N GLU A 114 -9.13 -8.37 -3.74
CA GLU A 114 -10.12 -7.50 -3.06
C GLU A 114 -9.65 -6.92 -1.72
N HIS A 115 -8.52 -7.37 -1.19
CA HIS A 115 -7.93 -6.91 0.05
C HIS A 115 -7.14 -5.59 -0.09
N VAL A 116 -6.90 -5.13 -1.31
CA VAL A 116 -6.41 -3.78 -1.60
C VAL A 116 -7.49 -3.03 -2.37
N SER A 117 -8.03 -1.98 -1.76
CA SER A 117 -9.04 -1.16 -2.42
C SER A 117 -8.36 -0.10 -3.28
N ILE A 118 -8.54 -0.20 -4.58
CA ILE A 118 -8.03 0.78 -5.55
C ILE A 118 -9.15 1.75 -5.88
N VAL A 119 -8.86 3.04 -5.75
CA VAL A 119 -9.78 4.15 -5.99
C VAL A 119 -9.33 4.91 -7.24
N GLU A 120 -10.24 5.13 -8.16
CA GLU A 120 -9.99 6.00 -9.30
C GLU A 120 -10.24 7.45 -8.92
N LEU A 121 -9.34 8.35 -9.33
CA LEU A 121 -9.55 9.79 -9.24
C LEU A 121 -10.29 10.29 -10.46
N ASP A 122 -11.24 11.22 -10.25
CA ASP A 122 -11.93 11.91 -11.32
C ASP A 122 -10.90 12.67 -12.19
N ASP A 123 -11.03 12.56 -13.52
CA ASP A 123 -10.10 13.06 -14.56
C ASP A 123 -8.59 12.76 -14.31
N GLY A 124 -8.31 11.97 -13.30
CA GLY A 124 -6.96 11.54 -12.91
C GLY A 124 -6.13 12.60 -12.20
N ARG A 125 -6.68 13.76 -11.80
CA ARG A 125 -5.83 14.86 -11.31
C ARG A 125 -6.31 15.59 -10.05
N GLU A 126 -7.61 15.81 -9.82
CA GLU A 126 -8.00 16.83 -8.85
C GLU A 126 -9.07 16.41 -7.83
N SER A 127 -9.89 15.42 -8.09
CA SER A 127 -10.97 15.00 -7.21
C SER A 127 -11.12 13.50 -7.11
N PHE A 128 -11.88 13.04 -6.14
CA PHE A 128 -12.34 11.65 -6.12
C PHE A 128 -13.47 11.48 -7.11
N ALA A 129 -13.38 10.48 -7.98
CA ALA A 129 -14.52 10.03 -8.76
C ALA A 129 -15.62 9.46 -7.86
N ASP A 130 -15.23 8.85 -6.75
CA ASP A 130 -16.18 8.13 -5.89
C ASP A 130 -15.74 8.13 -4.41
N ILE A 131 -15.86 9.30 -3.77
CA ILE A 131 -15.62 9.41 -2.32
C ILE A 131 -16.59 8.52 -1.53
N ASP A 132 -17.80 8.28 -2.03
CA ASP A 132 -18.79 7.45 -1.35
C ASP A 132 -18.39 5.97 -1.36
N ALA A 133 -17.70 5.48 -2.41
CA ALA A 133 -17.13 4.13 -2.41
C ALA A 133 -16.04 3.97 -1.36
N VAL A 134 -15.15 4.98 -1.22
CA VAL A 134 -14.12 4.96 -0.16
C VAL A 134 -14.76 4.96 1.22
N LEU A 135 -15.75 5.83 1.44
CA LEU A 135 -16.50 5.89 2.69
C LEU A 135 -17.18 4.56 3.00
N ALA A 136 -17.84 3.95 2.01
CA ALA A 136 -18.49 2.65 2.15
C ALA A 136 -17.48 1.53 2.48
N THR A 137 -16.31 1.54 1.84
CA THR A 137 -15.21 0.59 2.11
C THR A 137 -14.73 0.70 3.55
N LEU A 138 -14.44 1.90 4.02
CA LEU A 138 -13.99 2.12 5.40
C LEU A 138 -15.08 1.74 6.41
N HIS A 139 -16.34 2.10 6.15
CA HIS A 139 -17.47 1.71 7.00
C HIS A 139 -17.66 0.18 7.01
N GLY A 140 -17.47 -0.49 5.86
CA GLY A 140 -17.46 -1.94 5.78
C GLY A 140 -16.42 -2.58 6.70
N TYR A 141 -15.20 -2.04 6.77
CA TYR A 141 -14.17 -2.49 7.71
C TYR A 141 -14.48 -2.13 9.17
N ALA A 142 -15.12 -1.01 9.41
CA ALA A 142 -15.54 -0.63 10.76
C ALA A 142 -16.58 -1.61 11.33
N THR A 143 -17.47 -2.12 10.48
CA THR A 143 -18.58 -3.01 10.85
C THR A 143 -18.26 -4.50 10.74
N ASP A 144 -17.31 -4.90 9.87
CA ASP A 144 -16.87 -6.28 9.69
C ASP A 144 -15.37 -6.44 10.04
N ARG A 145 -15.09 -6.66 11.32
CA ARG A 145 -13.73 -6.86 11.84
C ARG A 145 -13.10 -8.19 11.37
N GLY A 146 -13.93 -9.18 11.02
CA GLY A 146 -13.46 -10.45 10.46
C GLY A 146 -12.89 -10.26 9.05
N ARG A 147 -13.60 -9.51 8.21
CA ARG A 147 -13.13 -9.10 6.88
C ARG A 147 -11.84 -8.27 6.99
N LEU A 148 -11.82 -7.27 7.86
CA LEU A 148 -10.64 -6.45 8.10
C LEU A 148 -9.41 -7.31 8.43
N ALA A 149 -9.52 -8.20 9.41
CA ALA A 149 -8.41 -9.08 9.82
C ALA A 149 -7.96 -10.04 8.71
N THR A 150 -8.88 -10.51 7.87
CA THR A 150 -8.56 -11.38 6.73
C THR A 150 -7.82 -10.60 5.65
N HIS A 151 -8.30 -9.41 5.32
CA HIS A 151 -7.69 -8.56 4.30
C HIS A 151 -6.32 -8.04 4.76
N GLY A 152 -6.15 -7.67 6.04
CA GLY A 152 -4.85 -7.26 6.59
C GLY A 152 -3.79 -8.36 6.49
N ARG A 153 -4.14 -9.61 6.81
CA ARG A 153 -3.22 -10.74 6.62
C ARG A 153 -2.84 -10.95 5.15
N ARG A 154 -3.81 -10.91 4.23
CA ARG A 154 -3.50 -11.04 2.79
C ARG A 154 -2.63 -9.91 2.28
N ALA A 155 -2.92 -8.67 2.69
CA ALA A 155 -2.08 -7.53 2.35
C ALA A 155 -0.65 -7.71 2.86
N GLN A 156 -0.48 -8.25 4.07
CA GLN A 156 0.82 -8.55 4.64
C GLN A 156 1.56 -9.66 3.86
N ASP A 157 0.86 -10.74 3.51
CA ASP A 157 1.43 -11.83 2.71
C ASP A 157 1.90 -11.34 1.33
N ASP A 158 1.10 -10.52 0.64
CA ASP A 158 1.48 -9.92 -0.64
C ASP A 158 2.67 -8.96 -0.49
N ALA A 159 2.68 -8.15 0.57
CA ALA A 159 3.79 -7.25 0.83
C ALA A 159 5.11 -7.99 1.10
N TYR A 160 5.08 -9.08 1.84
CA TYR A 160 6.26 -9.95 2.02
C TYR A 160 6.69 -10.60 0.72
N ALA A 161 5.76 -11.05 -0.10
CA ALA A 161 6.06 -11.68 -1.39
C ALA A 161 6.69 -10.68 -2.39
N LEU A 162 6.28 -9.40 -2.34
CA LEU A 162 6.73 -8.37 -3.29
C LEU A 162 7.97 -7.60 -2.80
N TRP A 163 8.01 -7.28 -1.50
CA TRP A 163 9.01 -6.36 -0.92
C TRP A 163 9.72 -6.92 0.31
N GLY A 164 9.47 -8.16 0.68
CA GLY A 164 10.22 -8.83 1.74
C GLY A 164 11.70 -8.93 1.39
N ALA A 165 12.57 -9.05 2.40
CA ALA A 165 14.01 -9.12 2.21
C ALA A 165 14.42 -10.20 1.21
N ASP A 166 13.81 -11.37 1.28
CA ASP A 166 14.09 -12.49 0.36
C ASP A 166 13.68 -12.12 -1.08
N ALA A 167 12.49 -11.53 -1.28
CA ALA A 167 12.03 -11.12 -2.60
C ALA A 167 12.91 -10.04 -3.23
N MET A 168 13.43 -9.12 -2.42
CA MET A 168 14.30 -8.03 -2.88
C MET A 168 15.75 -8.49 -3.10
N LEU A 169 16.25 -9.39 -2.28
CA LEU A 169 17.65 -9.84 -2.33
C LEU A 169 17.88 -11.02 -3.28
N GLU A 170 16.89 -11.88 -3.47
CA GLU A 170 17.01 -13.08 -4.31
C GLU A 170 17.44 -12.77 -5.76
N PRO A 171 16.85 -11.77 -6.48
CA PRO A 171 17.32 -11.42 -7.81
C PRO A 171 18.77 -10.93 -7.84
N ILE A 172 19.17 -10.17 -6.80
CA ILE A 172 20.55 -9.68 -6.65
C ILE A 172 21.49 -10.86 -6.42
N TRP A 173 21.11 -11.76 -5.54
CA TRP A 173 21.90 -12.95 -5.22
C TRP A 173 22.10 -13.85 -6.43
N ARG A 174 21.03 -14.17 -7.15
CA ARG A 174 21.10 -14.95 -8.39
C ARG A 174 21.99 -14.29 -9.45
N HIS A 175 21.92 -12.97 -9.56
CA HIS A 175 22.79 -12.23 -10.47
C HIS A 175 24.26 -12.37 -10.05
N LEU A 176 24.58 -12.20 -8.78
CA LEU A 176 25.94 -12.39 -8.27
C LEU A 176 26.44 -13.81 -8.47
N GLU A 177 25.63 -14.82 -8.18
CA GLU A 177 25.98 -16.24 -8.43
C GLU A 177 26.30 -16.48 -9.90
N SER A 178 25.49 -15.96 -10.83
CA SER A 178 25.73 -16.11 -12.27
C SER A 178 27.02 -15.43 -12.73
N CYS A 179 27.46 -14.36 -12.07
CA CYS A 179 28.70 -13.67 -12.36
C CYS A 179 29.93 -14.40 -11.80
N VAL A 180 29.79 -15.02 -10.62
CA VAL A 180 30.90 -15.68 -9.93
C VAL A 180 31.06 -17.13 -10.38
N PHE A 181 29.94 -17.78 -10.67
CA PHE A 181 29.90 -19.18 -11.13
C PHE A 181 29.16 -19.28 -12.47
N PRO A 182 29.73 -18.73 -13.57
CA PRO A 182 29.10 -18.88 -14.87
C PRO A 182 28.91 -20.35 -15.18
N GLU A 183 27.67 -20.75 -15.49
CA GLU A 183 27.42 -22.13 -15.94
C GLU A 183 28.38 -22.45 -17.07
N ALA A 184 29.10 -23.58 -16.92
CA ALA A 184 30.02 -24.05 -17.96
C ALA A 184 29.20 -24.18 -19.27
N PRO A 185 29.67 -23.64 -20.40
CA PRO A 185 28.96 -23.78 -21.66
C PRO A 185 28.69 -25.27 -21.90
N MET A 186 27.42 -25.63 -22.05
CA MET A 186 27.05 -27.00 -22.40
C MET A 186 27.82 -27.37 -23.66
N GLY A 187 28.77 -28.29 -23.50
CA GLY A 187 29.56 -28.76 -24.62
C GLY A 187 28.62 -29.25 -25.74
N PRO A 188 29.05 -29.18 -27.00
CA PRO A 188 28.22 -29.63 -28.09
C PRO A 188 27.81 -31.07 -27.84
N SER A 189 26.52 -31.36 -27.81
CA SER A 189 26.00 -32.72 -27.76
C SER A 189 26.59 -33.49 -28.92
N CYS A 190 27.50 -34.42 -28.66
CA CYS A 190 27.95 -35.37 -29.65
C CYS A 190 26.71 -36.14 -30.10
N SER A 191 26.10 -35.72 -31.21
CA SER A 191 25.20 -36.57 -31.97
C SER A 191 26.03 -37.77 -32.45
N ALA A 192 25.89 -38.90 -31.75
CA ALA A 192 26.39 -40.17 -32.25
C ALA A 192 25.71 -40.42 -33.59
N GLY A 193 26.46 -40.20 -34.66
CA GLY A 193 26.12 -40.68 -35.98
C GLY A 193 26.05 -42.18 -35.94
N GLY A 194 24.84 -42.75 -36.03
CA GLY A 194 24.63 -44.12 -36.37
C GLY A 194 24.80 -44.25 -37.88
N ASN A 195 25.89 -44.87 -38.28
CA ASN A 195 25.97 -45.56 -39.58
C ASN A 195 25.12 -46.84 -39.46
N ASP A 196 24.18 -46.98 -40.37
CA ASP A 196 24.02 -48.08 -41.34
C ASP A 196 22.71 -47.92 -42.10
#